data_a351b297f000ed6766ff8f17c387e481
#
_entry.id   a351b297f000ed6766ff8f17c387e481
#
_cell.length_a   1.000
_cell.length_b   1.000
_cell.length_c   1.000
_cell.angle_alpha   90.00
_cell.angle_beta   90.00
_cell.angle_gamma   90.00
#
_symmetry.space_group_name_H-M   'P 1'
#
loop_
_entity.id
_entity.type
_entity.pdbx_description
1 polymer ?
#
loop_
_entity_poly.entity_id
_entity_poly.type
_entity_poly.pdbx_seq_one_letter_code
_entity_poly.pdbx_strand_id
1 'polypeptide(L)'
;PCYASDDRWEDDVHQNGGLRTASEQFGYAASMIGMNAMPGGIEPDRPGWREGWRQRLEETPPWTLGWLRRVRPSEWRHNSVRHLPPIEIPMLQIAGWCDGYPNPAWRLQESAPAGAERRLLCGPWVHLSPETGYPGPGAGWLPLALAWLDRFCAPPAAEECASEAERAAAADPEQTVLWYLPHSRPPARFPAEWPGEWIAETTSPTQRATRRPLYLHAGGAALFEPVGASDRALPAATIRNVPSAGAAGPLCFGGGAPPIGLADDLREDVRQLEAVAAAASAPERAAVWTSESLTEELLICGRPQLRLRITPDGREGAIVARLGDVAPDGAISMVTQGMLNLAYRTEQSPLPLVPGTTIEVTLDLRVIAHAFAPGHRLHLQLLGSAFPITWPLATAFALTCSEDSGAMLMLPQIQRDAALRAGAARALSNPWLRHAAGANAAPPASLAGLRAGAYP
;
A
#
# COMPACT_ATOMS: atom_id res chain seq x y z
N PRO A 1 0.88 17.79 1.04
CA PRO A 1 1.38 16.62 1.77
C PRO A 1 2.22 15.72 0.86
N CYS A 2 3.34 15.24 1.35
CA CYS A 2 4.20 14.29 0.67
C CYS A 2 4.31 13.05 1.55
N TYR A 3 3.84 11.90 1.06
CA TYR A 3 3.81 10.63 1.79
C TYR A 3 3.22 10.78 3.20
N ALA A 4 2.02 11.31 3.31
CA ALA A 4 1.39 11.66 4.57
C ALA A 4 0.25 10.73 4.94
N SER A 5 0.14 10.40 6.24
CA SER A 5 -0.99 9.67 6.80
C SER A 5 -2.16 10.62 7.09
N ASP A 6 -3.38 10.15 6.88
CA ASP A 6 -4.62 10.82 7.27
C ASP A 6 -5.33 10.10 8.44
N ASP A 7 -4.93 8.86 8.73
CA ASP A 7 -5.48 8.04 9.81
C ASP A 7 -4.41 7.09 10.37
N ARG A 8 -4.14 7.20 11.67
CA ARG A 8 -3.09 6.42 12.34
C ARG A 8 -3.49 4.99 12.69
N TRP A 9 -4.74 4.64 12.49
CA TRP A 9 -5.28 3.33 12.85
C TRP A 9 -5.43 2.39 11.65
N GLU A 10 -5.88 2.90 10.51
CA GLU A 10 -6.34 2.04 9.42
C GLU A 10 -5.20 1.53 8.54
N ASP A 11 -4.33 2.40 8.12
CA ASP A 11 -3.27 2.06 7.17
C ASP A 11 -2.01 2.91 7.36
N ASP A 12 -1.65 3.09 8.61
CA ASP A 12 -0.46 3.83 9.04
C ASP A 12 0.67 2.87 9.40
N VAL A 13 1.85 3.45 9.63
CA VAL A 13 3.04 2.75 10.09
C VAL A 13 2.91 2.14 11.51
N HIS A 14 1.93 2.56 12.30
CA HIS A 14 1.74 2.07 13.67
C HIS A 14 0.75 0.94 13.75
N GLN A 15 -0.32 1.05 12.98
CA GLN A 15 -1.40 0.06 12.90
C GLN A 15 -1.82 -0.09 11.43
N ASN A 16 -2.20 -1.29 11.05
CA ASN A 16 -2.73 -1.56 9.74
C ASN A 16 -3.84 -2.59 9.87
N GLY A 17 -5.09 -2.18 9.60
CA GLY A 17 -6.26 -3.01 9.82
C GLY A 17 -6.38 -3.55 11.25
N GLY A 18 -5.95 -2.77 12.26
CA GLY A 18 -5.93 -3.20 13.67
C GLY A 18 -4.81 -4.20 14.02
N LEU A 19 -3.88 -4.47 13.11
CA LEU A 19 -2.64 -5.20 13.39
C LEU A 19 -1.50 -4.22 13.64
N ARG A 20 -0.69 -4.50 14.66
CA ARG A 20 0.52 -3.70 14.93
C ARG A 20 1.56 -3.98 13.86
N THR A 21 2.19 -2.92 13.37
CA THR A 21 3.31 -3.06 12.46
C THR A 21 4.57 -3.49 13.22
N ALA A 22 5.31 -4.45 12.71
CA ALA A 22 6.55 -4.90 13.32
C ALA A 22 7.73 -4.08 12.81
N SER A 23 7.83 -3.91 11.51
CA SER A 23 8.91 -3.19 10.84
C SER A 23 9.08 -1.77 11.35
N GLU A 24 7.97 -1.05 11.55
CA GLU A 24 8.00 0.34 12.03
C GLU A 24 8.31 0.44 13.51
N GLN A 25 7.84 -0.50 14.32
CA GLN A 25 8.15 -0.52 15.74
C GLN A 25 9.64 -0.77 15.99
N PHE A 26 10.30 -1.55 15.15
CA PHE A 26 11.74 -1.78 15.26
C PHE A 26 12.56 -0.77 14.49
N GLY A 27 12.32 -0.63 13.20
CA GLY A 27 13.16 0.18 12.31
C GLY A 27 12.98 1.68 12.55
N TYR A 28 11.76 2.16 12.33
CA TYR A 28 11.47 3.59 12.45
C TYR A 28 11.57 4.09 13.89
N ALA A 29 11.00 3.38 14.86
CA ALA A 29 11.06 3.80 16.25
C ALA A 29 12.49 3.80 16.81
N ALA A 30 13.32 2.82 16.45
CA ALA A 30 14.72 2.81 16.84
C ALA A 30 15.50 3.98 16.22
N SER A 31 15.26 4.27 14.94
CA SER A 31 15.83 5.44 14.25
C SER A 31 15.40 6.74 14.91
N MET A 32 14.13 6.88 15.28
CA MET A 32 13.60 8.09 15.93
C MET A 32 14.18 8.26 17.34
N ILE A 33 14.41 7.18 18.10
CA ILE A 33 15.08 7.24 19.38
C ILE A 33 16.52 7.74 19.18
N GLY A 34 17.24 7.18 18.22
CA GLY A 34 18.59 7.63 17.85
C GLY A 34 18.63 9.10 17.44
N MET A 35 17.74 9.53 16.55
CA MET A 35 17.65 10.93 16.13
C MET A 35 17.31 11.87 17.29
N ASN A 36 16.42 11.49 18.19
CA ASN A 36 16.08 12.28 19.36
C ASN A 36 17.25 12.41 20.35
N ALA A 37 18.14 11.41 20.39
CA ALA A 37 19.34 11.41 21.22
C ALA A 37 20.50 12.23 20.63
N MET A 38 20.45 12.57 19.35
CA MET A 38 21.49 13.40 18.72
C MET A 38 21.51 14.81 19.31
N PRO A 39 22.71 15.47 19.40
CA PRO A 39 22.76 16.89 19.73
C PRO A 39 21.96 17.67 18.67
N GLY A 40 21.08 18.53 19.11
CA GLY A 40 20.27 19.36 18.22
C GLY A 40 21.07 20.53 17.72
N GLY A 41 20.91 20.83 16.41
CA GLY A 41 21.45 22.01 15.76
C GLY A 41 22.97 21.96 15.52
N ILE A 42 23.39 22.48 14.38
CA ILE A 42 24.79 22.56 13.96
C ILE A 42 25.43 23.86 14.51
N GLU A 43 24.77 24.56 15.42
CA GLU A 43 25.29 25.79 16.01
C GLU A 43 25.87 25.49 17.40
N PRO A 44 27.12 25.01 17.46
CA PRO A 44 27.78 24.69 18.74
C PRO A 44 27.96 25.94 19.62
N ASP A 45 27.87 27.14 19.05
CA ASP A 45 28.00 28.41 19.73
C ASP A 45 26.67 29.00 20.26
N ARG A 46 25.54 28.32 20.02
CA ARG A 46 24.24 28.76 20.56
C ARG A 46 24.24 28.57 22.07
N PRO A 47 24.04 29.65 22.86
CA PRO A 47 23.99 29.54 24.31
C PRO A 47 22.95 28.52 24.77
N GLY A 48 23.31 27.66 25.70
CA GLY A 48 22.39 26.69 26.31
C GLY A 48 22.11 25.43 25.51
N TRP A 49 22.67 25.24 24.31
CA TRP A 49 22.39 24.05 23.49
C TRP A 49 22.78 22.73 24.18
N ARG A 50 23.91 22.73 24.89
CA ARG A 50 24.38 21.52 25.65
C ARG A 50 23.44 21.14 26.75
N GLU A 51 22.95 22.14 27.49
CA GLU A 51 22.00 21.94 28.58
C GLU A 51 20.66 21.43 28.04
N GLY A 52 20.12 22.05 26.98
CA GLY A 52 18.91 21.59 26.34
C GLY A 52 19.04 20.17 25.73
N TRP A 53 20.23 19.80 25.21
CA TRP A 53 20.50 18.45 24.77
C TRP A 53 20.53 17.46 25.94
N ARG A 54 21.26 17.80 27.03
CA ARG A 54 21.31 17.00 28.27
C ARG A 54 19.90 16.75 28.82
N GLN A 55 19.10 17.82 28.97
CA GLN A 55 17.72 17.75 29.43
C GLN A 55 16.87 16.82 28.56
N ARG A 56 17.00 16.92 27.22
CA ARG A 56 16.27 16.03 26.32
C ARG A 56 16.66 14.56 26.50
N LEU A 57 17.95 14.26 26.69
CA LEU A 57 18.41 12.89 26.96
C LEU A 57 17.88 12.33 28.27
N GLU A 58 17.74 13.15 29.28
CA GLU A 58 17.32 12.74 30.64
C GLU A 58 15.80 12.69 30.78
N GLU A 59 15.06 13.61 30.16
CA GLU A 59 13.64 13.84 30.41
C GLU A 59 12.70 13.34 29.32
N THR A 60 13.18 13.14 28.08
CA THR A 60 12.31 12.71 26.97
C THR A 60 12.14 11.19 26.96
N PRO A 61 10.95 10.67 27.26
CA PRO A 61 10.71 9.23 27.21
C PRO A 61 10.72 8.71 25.77
N PRO A 62 11.05 7.44 25.54
CA PRO A 62 10.95 6.82 24.23
C PRO A 62 9.49 6.81 23.71
N TRP A 63 9.22 7.41 22.57
CA TRP A 63 7.87 7.52 21.98
C TRP A 63 7.23 6.16 21.70
N THR A 64 8.03 5.19 21.34
CA THR A 64 7.60 3.80 21.09
C THR A 64 6.75 3.24 22.22
N LEU A 65 7.08 3.57 23.48
CA LEU A 65 6.29 3.12 24.62
C LEU A 65 4.85 3.66 24.61
N GLY A 66 4.67 4.90 24.14
CA GLY A 66 3.36 5.50 23.94
C GLY A 66 2.57 4.79 22.84
N TRP A 67 3.22 4.48 21.72
CA TRP A 67 2.59 3.77 20.60
C TRP A 67 2.18 2.34 20.97
N LEU A 68 3.05 1.61 21.65
CA LEU A 68 2.78 0.23 22.10
C LEU A 68 1.60 0.13 23.09
N ARG A 69 1.34 1.18 23.85
CA ARG A 69 0.23 1.24 24.81
C ARG A 69 -1.12 1.51 24.14
N ARG A 70 -1.13 2.17 22.99
CA ARG A 70 -2.36 2.53 22.27
C ARG A 70 -2.82 1.36 21.42
N VAL A 71 -3.83 0.64 21.89
CA VAL A 71 -4.31 -0.61 21.29
C VAL A 71 -5.76 -0.55 20.81
N ARG A 72 -6.43 0.61 20.92
CA ARG A 72 -7.84 0.79 20.55
C ARG A 72 -7.99 1.87 19.47
N PRO A 73 -8.94 1.71 18.54
CA PRO A 73 -9.22 2.73 17.53
C PRO A 73 -9.46 4.12 18.11
N SER A 74 -10.20 4.20 19.23
CA SER A 74 -10.51 5.47 19.91
C SER A 74 -9.30 6.26 20.38
N GLU A 75 -8.17 5.57 20.61
CA GLU A 75 -6.92 6.20 21.05
C GLU A 75 -6.16 6.88 19.91
N TRP A 76 -6.52 6.59 18.66
CA TRP A 76 -5.90 7.11 17.45
C TRP A 76 -6.80 8.06 16.66
N ARG A 77 -8.14 7.89 16.73
CA ARG A 77 -9.11 8.63 15.90
C ARG A 77 -9.08 10.13 16.09
N HIS A 78 -8.73 10.62 17.27
CA HIS A 78 -8.63 12.07 17.51
C HIS A 78 -7.46 12.73 16.74
N ASN A 79 -6.53 11.95 16.20
CA ASN A 79 -5.44 12.40 15.35
C ASN A 79 -5.73 12.18 13.86
N SER A 80 -6.92 11.69 13.50
CA SER A 80 -7.30 11.41 12.14
C SER A 80 -8.05 12.57 11.50
N VAL A 81 -7.59 13.03 10.35
CA VAL A 81 -8.29 14.06 9.56
C VAL A 81 -9.59 13.54 8.94
N ARG A 82 -9.79 12.22 8.88
CA ARG A 82 -11.03 11.60 8.36
C ARG A 82 -12.28 11.96 9.19
N HIS A 83 -12.08 12.34 10.44
CA HIS A 83 -13.17 12.71 11.37
C HIS A 83 -13.28 14.24 11.56
N LEU A 84 -12.50 15.00 10.82
CA LEU A 84 -12.56 16.47 10.78
C LEU A 84 -13.44 16.95 9.62
N PRO A 85 -13.88 18.23 9.64
CA PRO A 85 -14.51 18.84 8.47
C PRO A 85 -13.62 18.72 7.24
N PRO A 86 -14.19 18.69 6.02
CA PRO A 86 -13.41 18.65 4.79
C PRO A 86 -12.37 19.75 4.72
N ILE A 87 -11.19 19.42 4.24
CA ILE A 87 -10.10 20.38 4.08
C ILE A 87 -10.39 21.24 2.84
N GLU A 88 -10.54 22.53 3.00
CA GLU A 88 -10.90 23.48 1.92
C GLU A 88 -9.69 24.17 1.30
N ILE A 89 -8.54 24.21 1.98
CA ILE A 89 -7.33 24.85 1.47
C ILE A 89 -6.78 24.11 0.25
N PRO A 90 -6.08 24.82 -0.66
CA PRO A 90 -5.38 24.18 -1.79
C PRO A 90 -4.38 23.11 -1.31
N MET A 91 -4.37 21.94 -1.93
CA MET A 91 -3.47 20.84 -1.56
C MET A 91 -2.77 20.24 -2.79
N LEU A 92 -1.44 20.23 -2.77
CA LEU A 92 -0.61 19.39 -3.62
C LEU A 92 -0.23 18.12 -2.85
N GLN A 93 -0.55 16.96 -3.39
CA GLN A 93 -0.31 15.67 -2.78
C GLN A 93 0.70 14.87 -3.59
N ILE A 94 1.67 14.28 -2.91
CA ILE A 94 2.68 13.40 -3.49
C ILE A 94 2.53 12.02 -2.86
N ALA A 95 2.43 10.98 -3.69
CA ALA A 95 2.26 9.60 -3.25
C ALA A 95 3.09 8.63 -4.11
N GLY A 96 3.31 7.44 -3.58
CA GLY A 96 3.97 6.33 -4.29
C GLY A 96 3.18 5.03 -4.13
N TRP A 97 3.01 4.28 -5.21
CA TRP A 97 2.29 2.99 -5.15
C TRP A 97 2.97 1.98 -4.22
N CYS A 98 4.30 2.04 -4.11
CA CYS A 98 5.09 1.17 -3.25
C CYS A 98 5.37 1.75 -1.87
N ASP A 99 4.79 2.90 -1.55
CA ASP A 99 4.92 3.56 -0.25
C ASP A 99 3.95 2.99 0.80
N GLY A 100 4.11 3.41 2.03
CA GLY A 100 3.19 3.18 3.14
C GLY A 100 1.86 3.92 3.01
N TYR A 101 1.81 5.03 2.29
CA TYR A 101 0.71 6.01 2.32
C TYR A 101 0.02 6.31 0.98
N PRO A 102 -0.18 5.37 0.03
CA PRO A 102 -0.99 5.69 -1.14
C PRO A 102 -2.45 5.96 -0.76
N ASN A 103 -3.05 5.18 0.14
CA ASN A 103 -4.45 5.32 0.52
C ASN A 103 -4.84 6.73 0.99
N PRO A 104 -4.09 7.38 1.91
CA PRO A 104 -4.38 8.73 2.36
C PRO A 104 -4.42 9.75 1.22
N ALA A 105 -3.44 9.73 0.32
CA ALA A 105 -3.38 10.68 -0.78
C ALA A 105 -4.59 10.57 -1.73
N TRP A 106 -5.00 9.34 -2.06
CA TRP A 106 -6.16 9.09 -2.90
C TRP A 106 -7.47 9.45 -2.19
N ARG A 107 -7.63 9.14 -0.90
CA ARG A 107 -8.80 9.56 -0.11
C ARG A 107 -8.95 11.09 -0.05
N LEU A 108 -7.86 11.80 0.23
CA LEU A 108 -7.85 13.26 0.29
C LEU A 108 -8.13 13.90 -1.09
N GLN A 109 -7.70 13.27 -2.17
CA GLN A 109 -8.02 13.70 -3.54
C GLN A 109 -9.52 13.51 -3.84
N GLU A 110 -10.09 12.38 -3.44
CA GLU A 110 -11.48 12.02 -3.72
C GLU A 110 -12.49 12.73 -2.83
N SER A 111 -12.12 13.06 -1.59
CA SER A 111 -12.96 13.75 -0.63
C SER A 111 -12.89 15.28 -0.72
N ALA A 112 -12.27 15.83 -1.77
CA ALA A 112 -12.17 17.25 -1.96
C ALA A 112 -13.57 17.90 -2.07
N PRO A 113 -13.89 18.92 -1.27
CA PRO A 113 -15.12 19.67 -1.44
C PRO A 113 -15.14 20.41 -2.78
N ALA A 114 -16.35 20.69 -3.28
CA ALA A 114 -16.52 21.42 -4.53
C ALA A 114 -15.78 22.76 -4.49
N GLY A 115 -14.97 23.05 -5.51
CA GLY A 115 -14.17 24.26 -5.61
C GLY A 115 -12.83 24.23 -4.86
N ALA A 116 -12.53 23.19 -4.09
CA ALA A 116 -11.21 23.07 -3.47
C ALA A 116 -10.16 22.65 -4.51
N GLU A 117 -9.08 23.41 -4.57
CA GLU A 117 -7.96 23.12 -5.47
C GLU A 117 -7.20 21.91 -4.95
N ARG A 118 -7.13 20.85 -5.76
CA ARG A 118 -6.42 19.60 -5.46
C ARG A 118 -5.54 19.21 -6.61
N ARG A 119 -4.37 18.70 -6.27
CA ARG A 119 -3.47 18.09 -7.25
C ARG A 119 -2.78 16.88 -6.63
N LEU A 120 -2.72 15.79 -7.38
CA LEU A 120 -2.07 14.57 -6.98
C LEU A 120 -0.99 14.18 -8.00
N LEU A 121 0.21 13.93 -7.49
CA LEU A 121 1.29 13.25 -8.22
C LEU A 121 1.52 11.89 -7.56
N CYS A 122 1.25 10.80 -8.26
CA CYS A 122 1.43 9.44 -7.76
C CYS A 122 2.30 8.60 -8.70
N GLY A 123 3.50 8.28 -8.26
CA GLY A 123 4.45 7.46 -9.03
C GLY A 123 4.60 6.04 -8.49
N PRO A 124 5.50 5.23 -9.06
CA PRO A 124 5.74 3.85 -8.62
C PRO A 124 6.52 3.73 -7.31
N TRP A 125 6.88 4.83 -6.70
CA TRP A 125 7.92 4.97 -5.67
C TRP A 125 7.57 4.37 -4.32
N VAL A 126 8.62 4.04 -3.57
CA VAL A 126 8.61 3.83 -2.11
C VAL A 126 8.69 5.20 -1.40
N HIS A 127 8.85 5.21 -0.07
CA HIS A 127 8.97 6.42 0.76
C HIS A 127 10.30 7.18 0.54
N LEU A 128 10.51 7.64 -0.71
CA LEU A 128 11.69 8.40 -1.14
C LEU A 128 11.28 9.55 -2.03
N SER A 129 12.16 10.57 -2.15
CA SER A 129 11.90 11.71 -3.03
C SER A 129 11.58 11.25 -4.46
N PRO A 130 10.53 11.80 -5.10
CA PRO A 130 10.20 11.50 -6.49
C PRO A 130 11.33 11.73 -7.48
N GLU A 131 12.25 12.67 -7.24
CA GLU A 131 13.44 12.85 -8.10
C GLU A 131 14.37 11.64 -8.06
N THR A 132 14.50 11.00 -6.90
CA THR A 132 15.23 9.75 -6.76
C THR A 132 14.54 8.63 -7.54
N GLY A 133 13.20 8.65 -7.55
CA GLY A 133 12.36 7.75 -8.31
C GLY A 133 12.71 6.28 -8.12
N TYR A 134 12.53 5.75 -6.91
CA TYR A 134 12.82 4.35 -6.65
C TYR A 134 11.56 3.59 -6.19
N PRO A 135 11.14 2.53 -6.93
CA PRO A 135 11.59 2.22 -8.29
C PRO A 135 11.26 3.35 -9.26
N GLY A 136 12.11 3.50 -10.32
CA GLY A 136 11.83 4.47 -11.38
C GLY A 136 10.55 4.16 -12.18
N PRO A 137 10.11 5.11 -13.03
CA PRO A 137 10.75 6.39 -13.33
C PRO A 137 10.53 7.45 -12.23
N GLY A 138 11.51 8.32 -12.03
CA GLY A 138 11.38 9.49 -11.17
C GLY A 138 10.54 10.61 -11.81
N ALA A 139 10.27 11.68 -11.04
CA ALA A 139 9.62 12.90 -11.51
C ALA A 139 10.16 14.14 -10.81
N GLY A 140 10.23 15.25 -11.54
CA GLY A 140 10.68 16.55 -11.03
C GLY A 140 9.58 17.22 -10.20
N TRP A 141 9.35 16.78 -8.98
CA TRP A 141 8.30 17.31 -8.13
C TRP A 141 8.62 18.66 -7.50
N LEU A 142 9.90 19.02 -7.34
CA LEU A 142 10.29 20.31 -6.76
C LEU A 142 9.82 21.49 -7.61
N PRO A 143 10.03 21.53 -8.95
CA PRO A 143 9.43 22.55 -9.81
C PRO A 143 7.91 22.62 -9.69
N LEU A 144 7.22 21.47 -9.59
CA LEU A 144 5.78 21.44 -9.35
C LEU A 144 5.40 22.08 -8.01
N ALA A 145 6.15 21.76 -6.95
CA ALA A 145 5.91 22.32 -5.62
C ALA A 145 6.16 23.84 -5.59
N LEU A 146 7.23 24.31 -6.26
CA LEU A 146 7.50 25.74 -6.40
C LEU A 146 6.38 26.46 -7.13
N ALA A 147 5.94 25.94 -8.29
CA ALA A 147 4.83 26.52 -9.04
C ALA A 147 3.52 26.54 -8.23
N TRP A 148 3.29 25.53 -7.39
CA TRP A 148 2.16 25.48 -6.47
C TRP A 148 2.26 26.56 -5.37
N LEU A 149 3.43 26.71 -4.77
CA LEU A 149 3.67 27.72 -3.73
C LEU A 149 3.60 29.14 -4.29
N ASP A 150 4.17 29.40 -5.47
CA ASP A 150 4.04 30.68 -6.15
C ASP A 150 2.57 31.06 -6.36
N ARG A 151 1.74 30.09 -6.76
CA ARG A 151 0.32 30.33 -7.01
C ARG A 151 -0.49 30.67 -5.76
N PHE A 152 -0.22 30.01 -4.64
CA PHE A 152 -1.09 30.07 -3.46
C PHE A 152 -0.46 30.76 -2.23
N CYS A 153 0.86 30.88 -2.18
CA CYS A 153 1.58 31.35 -0.99
C CYS A 153 2.46 32.57 -1.25
N ALA A 154 2.83 32.88 -2.50
CA ALA A 154 3.68 34.03 -2.79
C ALA A 154 2.92 35.34 -2.53
N PRO A 155 3.54 36.34 -1.84
CA PRO A 155 2.96 37.63 -1.73
C PRO A 155 2.92 38.33 -3.10
N PRO A 156 1.96 39.25 -3.37
CA PRO A 156 1.76 39.88 -4.69
C PRO A 156 2.99 40.60 -5.29
N ALA A 157 3.99 40.88 -4.49
CA ALA A 157 5.22 41.57 -4.90
C ALA A 157 6.46 40.70 -4.87
N ALA A 158 6.33 39.39 -4.66
CA ALA A 158 7.47 38.45 -4.64
C ALA A 158 7.93 38.12 -6.06
N GLU A 159 9.24 37.94 -6.23
CA GLU A 159 9.77 37.27 -7.42
C GLU A 159 9.28 35.83 -7.45
N GLU A 160 8.73 35.44 -8.59
CA GLU A 160 8.26 34.06 -8.79
C GLU A 160 9.43 33.13 -9.04
N CYS A 161 9.51 32.00 -8.31
CA CYS A 161 10.61 31.05 -8.39
C CYS A 161 10.45 30.05 -9.55
N ALA A 162 9.19 29.73 -9.93
CA ALA A 162 8.91 28.83 -11.03
C ALA A 162 8.87 29.57 -12.38
N SER A 163 9.25 28.90 -13.44
CA SER A 163 9.13 29.42 -14.81
C SER A 163 7.66 29.55 -15.22
N GLU A 164 7.37 30.40 -16.22
CA GLU A 164 6.02 30.57 -16.78
C GLU A 164 5.42 29.24 -17.26
N ALA A 165 6.23 28.40 -17.92
CA ALA A 165 5.80 27.09 -18.39
C ALA A 165 5.42 26.13 -17.23
N GLU A 166 6.18 26.14 -16.15
CA GLU A 166 5.89 25.35 -14.95
C GLU A 166 4.62 25.82 -14.25
N ARG A 167 4.44 27.14 -14.13
CA ARG A 167 3.21 27.72 -13.57
C ARG A 167 1.98 27.41 -14.41
N ALA A 168 2.08 27.53 -15.74
CA ALA A 168 1.01 27.18 -16.66
C ALA A 168 0.63 25.70 -16.52
N ALA A 169 1.60 24.80 -16.48
CA ALA A 169 1.37 23.37 -16.27
C ALA A 169 0.77 23.07 -14.88
N ALA A 170 1.23 23.78 -13.84
CA ALA A 170 0.66 23.64 -12.48
C ALA A 170 -0.77 24.17 -12.38
N ALA A 171 -1.17 25.10 -13.23
CA ALA A 171 -2.54 25.63 -13.29
C ALA A 171 -3.47 24.82 -14.21
N ASP A 172 -2.92 23.94 -15.05
CA ASP A 172 -3.69 23.20 -16.05
C ASP A 172 -4.66 22.20 -15.39
N PRO A 173 -5.99 22.38 -15.54
CA PRO A 173 -6.97 21.48 -14.95
C PRO A 173 -6.90 20.07 -15.55
N GLU A 174 -6.43 19.90 -16.79
CA GLU A 174 -6.27 18.60 -17.45
C GLU A 174 -5.18 17.71 -16.82
N GLN A 175 -4.42 18.25 -15.85
CA GLN A 175 -3.35 17.57 -15.14
C GLN A 175 -3.57 17.53 -13.62
N THR A 176 -4.82 17.57 -13.18
CA THR A 176 -5.19 17.56 -11.76
C THR A 176 -4.71 16.29 -11.05
N VAL A 177 -4.77 15.15 -11.72
CA VAL A 177 -4.24 13.87 -11.26
C VAL A 177 -3.20 13.38 -12.25
N LEU A 178 -1.94 13.39 -11.85
CA LEU A 178 -0.81 12.87 -12.60
C LEU A 178 -0.35 11.58 -11.93
N TRP A 179 -0.56 10.46 -12.59
CA TRP A 179 -0.34 9.16 -11.98
C TRP A 179 0.34 8.17 -12.92
N TYR A 180 1.06 7.24 -12.33
CA TYR A 180 1.76 6.18 -13.05
C TYR A 180 0.91 4.92 -13.09
N LEU A 181 0.72 4.30 -14.26
CA LEU A 181 0.12 2.99 -14.44
C LEU A 181 1.23 1.94 -14.53
N PRO A 182 1.52 1.20 -13.46
CA PRO A 182 2.48 0.10 -13.50
C PRO A 182 1.98 -1.05 -14.36
N HIS A 183 2.87 -1.67 -15.11
CA HIS A 183 2.61 -2.89 -15.88
C HIS A 183 3.18 -4.13 -15.17
N SER A 184 2.72 -5.31 -15.62
CA SER A 184 3.28 -6.59 -15.21
C SER A 184 4.80 -6.62 -15.31
N ARG A 185 5.47 -7.15 -14.30
CA ARG A 185 6.92 -7.29 -14.22
C ARG A 185 7.31 -8.57 -13.48
N PRO A 186 8.52 -9.08 -13.66
CA PRO A 186 9.05 -10.14 -12.81
C PRO A 186 9.10 -9.69 -11.33
N PRO A 187 8.92 -10.62 -10.38
CA PRO A 187 9.09 -10.31 -8.97
C PRO A 187 10.51 -9.86 -8.69
N ALA A 188 10.65 -8.79 -7.92
CA ALA A 188 11.95 -8.27 -7.50
C ALA A 188 11.78 -7.43 -6.23
N ARG A 189 12.63 -7.69 -5.25
CA ARG A 189 12.67 -6.93 -3.99
C ARG A 189 13.19 -5.52 -4.20
N PHE A 190 14.13 -5.35 -5.12
CA PHE A 190 14.81 -4.09 -5.41
C PHE A 190 14.87 -3.80 -6.93
N PRO A 191 13.71 -3.63 -7.60
CA PRO A 191 13.72 -3.26 -9.01
C PRO A 191 14.21 -1.82 -9.18
N ALA A 192 15.12 -1.58 -10.13
CA ALA A 192 15.55 -0.22 -10.45
C ALA A 192 14.40 0.61 -11.04
N GLU A 193 13.59 -0.02 -11.89
CA GLU A 193 12.45 0.59 -12.56
C GLU A 193 11.23 -0.33 -12.48
N TRP A 194 10.05 0.27 -12.54
CA TRP A 194 8.80 -0.45 -12.76
C TRP A 194 8.29 -0.08 -14.16
N PRO A 195 8.14 -1.03 -15.10
CA PRO A 195 7.57 -0.76 -16.41
C PRO A 195 6.16 -0.17 -16.29
N GLY A 196 5.82 0.78 -17.15
CA GLY A 196 4.49 1.40 -17.14
C GLY A 196 4.45 2.71 -17.90
N GLU A 197 3.42 3.49 -17.67
CA GLU A 197 3.17 4.75 -18.35
C GLU A 197 2.60 5.82 -17.41
N TRP A 198 2.94 7.09 -17.66
CA TRP A 198 2.36 8.23 -16.97
C TRP A 198 1.03 8.63 -17.63
N ILE A 199 0.06 9.02 -16.81
CA ILE A 199 -1.27 9.45 -17.25
C ILE A 199 -1.64 10.74 -16.52
N ALA A 200 -2.15 11.73 -17.26
CA ALA A 200 -2.64 12.99 -16.73
C ALA A 200 -4.16 13.11 -16.97
N GLU A 201 -4.92 13.35 -15.91
CA GLU A 201 -6.39 13.41 -15.95
C GLU A 201 -6.94 14.57 -15.11
N THR A 202 -8.17 14.97 -15.42
CA THR A 202 -8.92 16.02 -14.70
C THR A 202 -9.46 15.52 -13.37
N THR A 203 -9.77 14.23 -13.27
CA THR A 203 -10.42 13.59 -12.11
C THR A 203 -9.70 12.31 -11.74
N SER A 204 -9.96 11.83 -10.53
CA SER A 204 -9.41 10.54 -10.09
C SER A 204 -9.90 9.39 -10.98
N PRO A 205 -8.99 8.57 -11.52
CA PRO A 205 -9.37 7.38 -12.32
C PRO A 205 -10.16 6.36 -11.51
N THR A 206 -10.04 6.37 -10.19
CA THR A 206 -10.81 5.48 -9.29
C THR A 206 -12.31 5.74 -9.35
N GLN A 207 -12.73 6.99 -9.66
CA GLN A 207 -14.15 7.35 -9.76
C GLN A 207 -14.85 6.74 -10.98
N ARG A 208 -14.12 6.39 -12.03
CA ARG A 208 -14.65 5.72 -13.21
C ARG A 208 -14.46 4.20 -13.19
N ALA A 209 -13.80 3.67 -12.18
CA ALA A 209 -13.60 2.25 -12.04
C ALA A 209 -14.94 1.53 -11.81
N THR A 210 -15.15 0.46 -12.56
CA THR A 210 -16.30 -0.43 -12.38
C THR A 210 -15.91 -1.60 -11.48
N ARG A 211 -16.85 -2.09 -10.67
CA ARG A 211 -16.62 -3.24 -9.79
C ARG A 211 -16.78 -4.53 -10.58
N ARG A 212 -15.67 -5.24 -10.83
CA ARG A 212 -15.66 -6.55 -11.48
C ARG A 212 -15.38 -7.64 -10.46
N PRO A 213 -16.32 -8.58 -10.23
CA PRO A 213 -16.11 -9.68 -9.30
C PRO A 213 -15.14 -10.71 -9.89
N LEU A 214 -14.25 -11.23 -9.04
CA LEU A 214 -13.45 -12.43 -9.24
C LEU A 214 -13.89 -13.42 -8.16
N TYR A 215 -14.67 -14.42 -8.54
CA TYR A 215 -15.26 -15.40 -7.64
C TYR A 215 -14.23 -16.44 -7.21
N LEU A 216 -14.23 -16.78 -5.92
CA LEU A 216 -13.29 -17.72 -5.32
C LEU A 216 -13.97 -19.09 -5.17
N HIS A 217 -13.55 -20.04 -5.98
CA HIS A 217 -14.18 -21.37 -6.05
C HIS A 217 -13.42 -22.42 -5.28
N ALA A 218 -14.15 -23.47 -4.90
CA ALA A 218 -13.59 -24.67 -4.32
C ALA A 218 -12.49 -25.25 -5.22
N GLY A 219 -11.40 -25.73 -4.60
CA GLY A 219 -10.24 -26.22 -5.33
C GLY A 219 -9.22 -25.15 -5.74
N GLY A 220 -9.45 -23.89 -5.40
CA GLY A 220 -8.47 -22.81 -5.62
C GLY A 220 -8.56 -22.12 -6.98
N ALA A 221 -9.64 -22.31 -7.74
CA ALA A 221 -9.92 -21.54 -8.94
C ALA A 221 -10.49 -20.17 -8.60
N ALA A 222 -10.09 -19.14 -9.35
CA ALA A 222 -10.67 -17.80 -9.31
C ALA A 222 -11.22 -17.45 -10.70
N LEU A 223 -12.53 -17.20 -10.80
CA LEU A 223 -13.22 -17.05 -12.09
C LEU A 223 -14.00 -15.73 -12.14
N PHE A 224 -14.09 -15.13 -13.31
CA PHE A 224 -14.89 -13.92 -13.51
C PHE A 224 -16.40 -14.20 -13.64
N GLU A 225 -16.78 -15.45 -13.83
CA GLU A 225 -18.16 -15.89 -13.89
C GLU A 225 -18.52 -16.69 -12.65
N PRO A 226 -19.73 -16.50 -12.10
CA PRO A 226 -20.18 -17.33 -11.00
C PRO A 226 -20.43 -18.76 -11.49
N VAL A 227 -19.77 -19.73 -10.87
CA VAL A 227 -20.01 -21.14 -11.15
C VAL A 227 -20.93 -21.71 -10.04
N GLY A 228 -21.84 -22.57 -10.41
CA GLY A 228 -22.71 -23.30 -9.45
C GLY A 228 -21.89 -24.11 -8.46
N ALA A 229 -22.52 -24.44 -7.33
CA ALA A 229 -21.87 -25.27 -6.31
C ALA A 229 -21.35 -26.57 -6.93
N SER A 230 -20.10 -26.90 -6.66
CA SER A 230 -19.51 -28.17 -7.07
C SER A 230 -20.08 -29.30 -6.19
N ASP A 231 -20.63 -30.35 -6.79
CA ASP A 231 -21.06 -31.56 -6.07
C ASP A 231 -19.88 -32.37 -5.48
N ARG A 232 -18.64 -31.96 -5.76
CA ARG A 232 -17.45 -32.63 -5.28
C ARG A 232 -17.02 -32.05 -3.93
N ALA A 233 -16.98 -32.89 -2.90
CA ALA A 233 -16.39 -32.52 -1.61
C ALA A 233 -14.88 -32.30 -1.78
N LEU A 234 -14.45 -31.05 -1.85
CA LEU A 234 -13.05 -30.63 -1.88
C LEU A 234 -12.62 -30.20 -0.47
N PRO A 235 -11.31 -30.32 -0.13
CA PRO A 235 -10.79 -29.78 1.12
C PRO A 235 -11.09 -28.28 1.23
N ALA A 236 -11.54 -27.84 2.40
CA ALA A 236 -11.83 -26.44 2.66
C ALA A 236 -10.54 -25.60 2.65
N ALA A 237 -10.61 -24.40 2.11
CA ALA A 237 -9.53 -23.44 2.22
C ALA A 237 -9.43 -22.94 3.67
N THR A 238 -8.23 -22.97 4.24
CA THR A 238 -8.00 -22.59 5.64
C THR A 238 -6.86 -21.61 5.77
N ILE A 239 -7.11 -20.51 6.49
CA ILE A 239 -6.11 -19.52 6.86
C ILE A 239 -5.59 -19.88 8.25
N ARG A 240 -4.29 -20.15 8.37
CA ARG A 240 -3.64 -20.41 9.65
C ARG A 240 -2.66 -19.30 10.03
N ASN A 241 -2.49 -19.12 11.34
CA ASN A 241 -1.41 -18.28 11.86
C ASN A 241 -0.08 -19.01 11.69
N VAL A 242 0.64 -18.69 10.62
CA VAL A 242 1.99 -19.18 10.32
C VAL A 242 2.94 -17.99 10.46
N PRO A 243 3.63 -17.82 11.62
CA PRO A 243 4.42 -16.62 11.88
C PRO A 243 5.55 -16.37 10.87
N SER A 244 6.06 -17.40 10.20
CA SER A 244 7.07 -17.32 9.15
C SER A 244 6.50 -16.97 7.77
N ALA A 245 5.19 -17.11 7.55
CA ALA A 245 4.56 -16.74 6.30
C ALA A 245 4.56 -15.22 6.13
N GLY A 246 4.71 -14.78 4.88
CA GLY A 246 4.79 -13.35 4.57
C GLY A 246 6.21 -12.82 4.37
N ALA A 247 7.23 -13.65 4.56
CA ALA A 247 8.63 -13.25 4.42
C ALA A 247 9.02 -12.91 2.98
N ALA A 248 8.32 -13.45 1.96
CA ALA A 248 8.48 -13.05 0.57
C ALA A 248 7.86 -11.68 0.27
N GLY A 249 7.07 -11.14 1.17
CA GLY A 249 6.49 -9.80 1.08
C GLY A 249 7.50 -8.68 1.26
N PRO A 250 7.00 -7.43 1.29
CA PRO A 250 7.86 -6.26 1.35
C PRO A 250 8.72 -6.23 2.61
N LEU A 251 9.92 -5.68 2.45
CA LEU A 251 10.82 -5.37 3.56
C LEU A 251 10.63 -3.92 4.02
N CYS A 252 10.92 -3.69 5.30
CA CYS A 252 11.11 -2.36 5.82
C CYS A 252 12.48 -1.80 5.42
N PHE A 253 12.52 -0.55 4.95
CA PHE A 253 13.75 0.22 4.82
C PHE A 253 13.82 1.20 5.99
N GLY A 254 14.89 1.13 6.79
CA GLY A 254 15.05 1.96 7.98
C GLY A 254 14.76 3.44 7.72
N GLY A 255 13.91 4.03 8.56
CA GLY A 255 13.54 5.44 8.52
C GLY A 255 12.35 5.81 7.64
N GLY A 256 11.66 4.84 7.04
CA GLY A 256 10.49 5.08 6.21
C GLY A 256 9.44 3.99 6.36
N ALA A 257 8.24 4.27 5.88
CA ALA A 257 7.19 3.27 5.79
C ALA A 257 7.65 2.08 4.93
N PRO A 258 7.24 0.85 5.25
CA PRO A 258 7.67 -0.32 4.48
C PRO A 258 7.22 -0.20 3.02
N PRO A 259 8.08 -0.52 2.05
CA PRO A 259 7.71 -0.55 0.65
C PRO A 259 6.73 -1.70 0.41
N ILE A 260 5.45 -1.37 0.30
CA ILE A 260 4.37 -2.36 0.27
C ILE A 260 4.23 -3.04 -1.09
N GLY A 261 4.68 -2.37 -2.15
CA GLY A 261 4.60 -2.91 -3.50
C GLY A 261 5.84 -3.69 -3.96
N LEU A 262 6.91 -3.76 -3.16
CA LEU A 262 8.14 -4.45 -3.52
C LEU A 262 8.29 -5.73 -2.70
N ALA A 263 8.34 -6.85 -3.39
CA ALA A 263 8.41 -8.18 -2.78
C ALA A 263 9.29 -9.12 -3.61
N ASP A 264 9.77 -10.16 -2.98
CA ASP A 264 10.29 -11.34 -3.66
C ASP A 264 9.16 -12.13 -4.33
N ASP A 265 9.49 -13.23 -4.94
CA ASP A 265 8.53 -14.13 -5.55
C ASP A 265 7.59 -14.74 -4.50
N LEU A 266 6.30 -14.42 -4.59
CA LEU A 266 5.29 -14.90 -3.63
C LEU A 266 5.08 -16.42 -3.66
N ARG A 267 5.67 -17.16 -4.61
CA ARG A 267 5.64 -18.63 -4.60
C ARG A 267 6.24 -19.24 -3.33
N GLU A 268 7.17 -18.52 -2.68
CA GLU A 268 7.74 -18.98 -1.40
C GLU A 268 6.68 -19.07 -0.31
N ASP A 269 5.87 -18.01 -0.16
CA ASP A 269 4.78 -18.00 0.81
C ASP A 269 3.73 -19.10 0.49
N VAL A 270 3.39 -19.27 -0.80
CA VAL A 270 2.45 -20.33 -1.24
C VAL A 270 2.96 -21.70 -0.82
N ARG A 271 4.23 -22.01 -1.06
CA ARG A 271 4.82 -23.31 -0.65
C ARG A 271 4.74 -23.52 0.86
N GLN A 272 4.97 -22.49 1.67
CA GLN A 272 4.83 -22.59 3.13
C GLN A 272 3.38 -22.83 3.55
N LEU A 273 2.42 -22.13 2.95
CA LEU A 273 0.99 -22.32 3.24
C LEU A 273 0.52 -23.73 2.85
N GLU A 274 0.94 -24.23 1.70
CA GLU A 274 0.61 -25.59 1.23
C GLU A 274 1.23 -26.67 2.14
N ALA A 275 2.47 -26.49 2.57
CA ALA A 275 3.14 -27.41 3.48
C ALA A 275 2.42 -27.48 4.84
N VAL A 276 1.95 -26.36 5.36
CA VAL A 276 1.19 -26.31 6.62
C VAL A 276 -0.19 -26.94 6.45
N ALA A 277 -0.89 -26.69 5.35
CA ALA A 277 -2.18 -27.32 5.07
C ALA A 277 -2.04 -28.85 4.92
N ALA A 278 -1.00 -29.31 4.24
CA ALA A 278 -0.73 -30.74 4.07
C ALA A 278 -0.39 -31.47 5.38
N ALA A 279 0.17 -30.75 6.36
CA ALA A 279 0.50 -31.28 7.68
C ALA A 279 -0.68 -31.27 8.67
N ALA A 280 -1.81 -30.68 8.31
CA ALA A 280 -2.98 -30.56 9.17
C ALA A 280 -3.63 -31.93 9.42
N SER A 281 -4.26 -32.08 10.61
CA SER A 281 -4.91 -33.34 11.01
C SER A 281 -6.24 -33.62 10.28
N ALA A 282 -6.84 -32.60 9.70
CA ALA A 282 -8.08 -32.69 8.91
C ALA A 282 -7.80 -32.31 7.44
N PRO A 283 -8.58 -32.82 6.49
CA PRO A 283 -8.45 -32.44 5.08
C PRO A 283 -8.67 -30.93 4.91
N GLU A 284 -7.62 -30.21 4.56
CA GLU A 284 -7.66 -28.78 4.29
C GLU A 284 -6.67 -28.43 3.17
N ARG A 285 -6.81 -27.25 2.60
CA ARG A 285 -5.86 -26.69 1.64
C ARG A 285 -5.47 -25.27 2.03
N ALA A 286 -4.37 -24.82 1.50
CA ALA A 286 -3.97 -23.42 1.60
C ALA A 286 -5.06 -22.50 1.01
N ALA A 287 -5.27 -21.36 1.62
CA ALA A 287 -6.23 -20.35 1.15
C ALA A 287 -5.62 -19.55 0.00
N VAL A 288 -5.54 -20.19 -1.16
CA VAL A 288 -4.91 -19.69 -2.39
C VAL A 288 -5.85 -19.94 -3.56
N TRP A 289 -6.02 -18.90 -4.41
CA TRP A 289 -6.84 -18.95 -5.63
C TRP A 289 -6.09 -18.32 -6.79
N THR A 290 -6.19 -18.93 -7.96
CA THR A 290 -5.54 -18.43 -9.18
C THR A 290 -6.53 -18.46 -10.34
N SER A 291 -6.57 -17.38 -11.12
CA SER A 291 -7.44 -17.29 -12.29
C SER A 291 -6.93 -18.09 -13.45
N GLU A 292 -7.78 -18.27 -14.47
CA GLU A 292 -7.34 -18.64 -15.80
C GLU A 292 -6.44 -17.55 -16.38
N SER A 293 -5.70 -17.92 -17.42
CA SER A 293 -4.84 -17.00 -18.16
C SER A 293 -5.69 -15.91 -18.84
N LEU A 294 -5.31 -14.66 -18.64
CA LEU A 294 -5.96 -13.53 -19.29
C LEU A 294 -5.74 -13.57 -20.79
N THR A 295 -6.82 -13.44 -21.56
CA THR A 295 -6.76 -13.34 -23.04
C THR A 295 -6.46 -11.91 -23.49
N GLU A 296 -6.80 -10.93 -22.66
CA GLU A 296 -6.62 -9.50 -22.91
C GLU A 296 -6.03 -8.82 -21.67
N GLU A 297 -5.51 -7.62 -21.87
CA GLU A 297 -5.03 -6.78 -20.77
C GLU A 297 -6.17 -6.47 -19.79
N LEU A 298 -5.91 -6.60 -18.50
CA LEU A 298 -6.83 -6.19 -17.44
C LEU A 298 -6.22 -5.02 -16.67
N LEU A 299 -6.88 -3.87 -16.72
CA LEU A 299 -6.48 -2.68 -15.97
C LEU A 299 -7.31 -2.54 -14.71
N ILE A 300 -6.64 -2.31 -13.58
CA ILE A 300 -7.30 -1.93 -12.33
C ILE A 300 -6.76 -0.57 -11.84
N CYS A 301 -7.63 0.23 -11.22
CA CYS A 301 -7.24 1.44 -10.50
C CYS A 301 -8.23 1.71 -9.37
N GLY A 302 -7.77 1.63 -8.14
CA GLY A 302 -8.61 1.78 -6.96
C GLY A 302 -8.29 0.76 -5.88
N ARG A 303 -9.23 0.53 -4.97
CA ARG A 303 -9.11 -0.41 -3.86
C ARG A 303 -9.83 -1.72 -4.19
N PRO A 304 -9.11 -2.84 -4.43
CA PRO A 304 -9.73 -4.15 -4.47
C PRO A 304 -10.36 -4.47 -3.12
N GLN A 305 -11.52 -5.13 -3.10
CA GLN A 305 -12.23 -5.47 -1.88
C GLN A 305 -12.52 -6.96 -1.83
N LEU A 306 -11.97 -7.63 -0.83
CA LEU A 306 -12.22 -9.04 -0.56
C LEU A 306 -13.48 -9.20 0.29
N ARG A 307 -14.36 -10.12 -0.10
CA ARG A 307 -15.53 -10.54 0.67
C ARG A 307 -15.47 -12.02 0.90
N LEU A 308 -15.59 -12.42 2.15
CA LEU A 308 -15.50 -13.81 2.58
C LEU A 308 -16.53 -14.11 3.66
N ARG A 309 -16.89 -15.40 3.79
CA ARG A 309 -17.47 -15.98 4.98
C ARG A 309 -16.46 -16.94 5.60
N ILE A 310 -16.21 -16.78 6.88
CA ILE A 310 -15.20 -17.57 7.59
C ILE A 310 -15.78 -18.14 8.88
N THR A 311 -15.31 -19.33 9.24
CA THR A 311 -15.61 -19.99 10.52
C THR A 311 -14.33 -20.13 11.31
N PRO A 312 -14.15 -19.39 12.43
CA PRO A 312 -12.97 -19.47 13.27
C PRO A 312 -13.02 -20.69 14.20
N ASP A 313 -11.84 -21.26 14.51
CA ASP A 313 -11.66 -22.28 15.54
C ASP A 313 -11.38 -21.68 16.92
N GLY A 314 -11.00 -20.41 17.00
CA GLY A 314 -10.60 -19.69 18.19
C GLY A 314 -11.30 -18.33 18.37
N ARG A 315 -10.86 -17.59 19.38
CA ARG A 315 -11.39 -16.27 19.72
C ARG A 315 -10.67 -15.11 19.06
N GLU A 316 -9.53 -15.37 18.44
CA GLU A 316 -8.70 -14.42 17.73
C GLU A 316 -8.47 -14.88 16.29
N GLY A 317 -8.16 -13.96 15.41
CA GLY A 317 -7.83 -14.24 14.03
C GLY A 317 -7.42 -12.99 13.28
N ALA A 318 -6.60 -13.18 12.26
CA ALA A 318 -6.18 -12.14 11.35
C ALA A 318 -6.21 -12.65 9.91
N ILE A 319 -6.42 -11.75 8.97
CA ILE A 319 -6.33 -12.01 7.53
C ILE A 319 -5.38 -11.00 6.93
N VAL A 320 -4.40 -11.51 6.18
CA VAL A 320 -3.61 -10.72 5.24
C VAL A 320 -3.91 -11.24 3.85
N ALA A 321 -4.53 -10.42 3.02
CA ALA A 321 -4.86 -10.75 1.65
C ALA A 321 -3.80 -10.12 0.72
N ARG A 322 -3.22 -10.92 -0.17
CA ARG A 322 -2.27 -10.47 -1.19
C ARG A 322 -2.81 -10.78 -2.58
N LEU A 323 -2.95 -9.75 -3.39
CA LEU A 323 -3.21 -9.88 -4.82
C LEU A 323 -1.86 -9.91 -5.54
N GLY A 324 -1.65 -10.93 -6.34
CA GLY A 324 -0.46 -11.14 -7.14
C GLY A 324 -0.75 -11.21 -8.63
N ASP A 325 0.28 -10.99 -9.41
CA ASP A 325 0.32 -11.13 -10.86
C ASP A 325 1.23 -12.32 -11.20
N VAL A 326 0.64 -13.38 -11.74
CA VAL A 326 1.35 -14.61 -12.12
C VAL A 326 1.77 -14.53 -13.57
N ALA A 327 3.06 -14.49 -13.80
CA ALA A 327 3.64 -14.54 -15.14
C ALA A 327 3.50 -15.93 -15.78
N PRO A 328 3.65 -16.06 -17.12
CA PRO A 328 3.56 -17.36 -17.80
C PRO A 328 4.55 -18.42 -17.31
N ASP A 329 5.70 -18.03 -16.76
CA ASP A 329 6.69 -18.90 -16.15
C ASP A 329 6.34 -19.34 -14.71
N GLY A 330 5.21 -18.86 -14.19
CA GLY A 330 4.69 -19.15 -12.86
C GLY A 330 5.24 -18.25 -11.74
N ALA A 331 6.15 -17.32 -12.02
CA ALA A 331 6.61 -16.34 -11.05
C ALA A 331 5.46 -15.43 -10.60
N ILE A 332 5.39 -15.07 -9.30
CA ILE A 332 4.30 -14.29 -8.75
C ILE A 332 4.83 -12.97 -8.18
N SER A 333 4.55 -11.88 -8.85
CA SER A 333 4.83 -10.53 -8.32
C SER A 333 3.66 -9.99 -7.53
N MET A 334 3.93 -9.31 -6.42
CA MET A 334 2.89 -8.67 -5.63
C MET A 334 2.35 -7.42 -6.33
N VAL A 335 1.02 -7.29 -6.37
CA VAL A 335 0.31 -6.11 -6.87
C VAL A 335 -0.11 -5.23 -5.70
N THR A 336 -0.88 -5.77 -4.76
CA THR A 336 -1.31 -5.04 -3.56
C THR A 336 -1.66 -6.00 -2.43
N GLN A 337 -1.80 -5.48 -1.23
CA GLN A 337 -2.22 -6.25 -0.06
C GLN A 337 -3.16 -5.44 0.84
N GLY A 338 -3.91 -6.16 1.65
CA GLY A 338 -4.70 -5.60 2.74
C GLY A 338 -4.63 -6.51 3.94
N MET A 339 -4.89 -6.00 5.13
CA MET A 339 -4.84 -6.79 6.35
C MET A 339 -5.89 -6.35 7.36
N LEU A 340 -6.36 -7.29 8.16
CA LEU A 340 -7.40 -7.06 9.16
C LEU A 340 -7.21 -7.99 10.35
N ASN A 341 -7.12 -7.42 11.52
CA ASN A 341 -7.39 -8.12 12.76
C ASN A 341 -8.90 -8.27 12.92
N LEU A 342 -9.39 -9.49 12.94
CA LEU A 342 -10.84 -9.78 12.93
C LEU A 342 -11.56 -9.33 14.19
N ALA A 343 -10.86 -9.01 15.26
CA ALA A 343 -11.45 -8.35 16.42
C ALA A 343 -11.96 -6.94 16.08
N TYR A 344 -11.41 -6.30 15.05
CA TYR A 344 -11.77 -4.96 14.58
C TYR A 344 -12.53 -4.95 13.25
N ARG A 345 -13.19 -6.06 12.91
CA ARG A 345 -14.02 -6.20 11.69
C ARG A 345 -15.20 -5.25 11.62
N THR A 346 -15.54 -4.61 12.73
CA THR A 346 -16.50 -3.52 12.81
C THR A 346 -15.79 -2.28 13.37
N GLU A 347 -16.24 -1.09 13.05
CA GLU A 347 -15.65 0.17 13.53
C GLU A 347 -15.77 0.41 15.04
N GLN A 348 -16.51 -0.45 15.72
CA GLN A 348 -16.74 -0.38 17.15
C GLN A 348 -15.58 -1.02 17.95
N SER A 349 -15.74 -1.12 19.26
CA SER A 349 -14.77 -1.76 20.15
C SER A 349 -14.41 -3.17 19.71
N PRO A 350 -13.19 -3.67 20.00
CA PRO A 350 -12.78 -5.00 19.59
C PRO A 350 -13.79 -6.07 20.04
N LEU A 351 -14.24 -6.89 19.08
CA LEU A 351 -15.17 -7.98 19.32
C LEU A 351 -14.45 -9.32 19.11
N PRO A 352 -14.28 -10.13 20.17
CA PRO A 352 -13.71 -11.47 20.02
C PRO A 352 -14.53 -12.32 19.06
N LEU A 353 -13.88 -13.25 18.38
CA LEU A 353 -14.55 -14.27 17.56
C LEU A 353 -15.24 -15.29 18.46
N VAL A 354 -16.27 -15.91 17.92
CA VAL A 354 -16.95 -17.05 18.56
C VAL A 354 -16.59 -18.31 17.77
N PRO A 355 -15.86 -19.24 18.37
CA PRO A 355 -15.47 -20.49 17.71
C PRO A 355 -16.67 -21.21 17.09
N GLY A 356 -16.53 -21.72 15.87
CA GLY A 356 -17.57 -22.42 15.14
C GLY A 356 -18.68 -21.54 14.56
N THR A 357 -18.69 -20.24 14.84
CA THR A 357 -19.72 -19.34 14.29
C THR A 357 -19.20 -18.65 13.03
N THR A 358 -19.86 -18.91 11.90
CA THR A 358 -19.51 -18.26 10.63
C THR A 358 -19.84 -16.78 10.67
N ILE A 359 -18.88 -15.96 10.23
CA ILE A 359 -19.03 -14.50 10.11
C ILE A 359 -18.72 -14.05 8.68
N GLU A 360 -19.33 -12.94 8.28
CA GLU A 360 -18.99 -12.25 7.05
C GLU A 360 -17.85 -11.27 7.32
N VAL A 361 -16.88 -11.22 6.40
CA VAL A 361 -15.73 -10.35 6.47
C VAL A 361 -15.59 -9.59 5.15
N THR A 362 -15.42 -8.29 5.26
CA THR A 362 -15.03 -7.42 4.16
C THR A 362 -13.67 -6.82 4.49
N LEU A 363 -12.74 -6.92 3.56
CA LEU A 363 -11.37 -6.42 3.69
C LEU A 363 -11.00 -5.64 2.45
N ASP A 364 -10.73 -4.34 2.60
CA ASP A 364 -10.17 -3.53 1.53
C ASP A 364 -8.66 -3.74 1.43
N LEU A 365 -8.18 -4.01 0.22
CA LEU A 365 -6.77 -3.95 -0.09
C LEU A 365 -6.37 -2.49 -0.32
N ARG A 366 -5.07 -2.22 -0.31
CA ARG A 366 -4.56 -0.86 -0.56
C ARG A 366 -4.87 -0.44 -1.98
N VAL A 367 -5.08 0.87 -2.14
CA VAL A 367 -5.26 1.47 -3.46
C VAL A 367 -4.04 1.19 -4.34
N ILE A 368 -4.29 0.82 -5.57
CA ILE A 368 -3.27 0.50 -6.56
C ILE A 368 -3.79 0.79 -7.97
N ALA A 369 -2.88 1.10 -8.89
CA ALA A 369 -3.11 0.92 -10.30
C ALA A 369 -2.21 -0.21 -10.81
N HIS A 370 -2.72 -1.06 -11.70
CA HIS A 370 -1.93 -2.12 -12.30
C HIS A 370 -2.52 -2.58 -13.65
N ALA A 371 -1.65 -2.86 -14.60
CA ALA A 371 -2.00 -3.45 -15.88
C ALA A 371 -1.49 -4.90 -15.92
N PHE A 372 -2.41 -5.85 -15.75
CA PHE A 372 -2.11 -7.27 -15.95
C PHE A 372 -1.99 -7.56 -17.44
N ALA A 373 -0.88 -8.15 -17.87
CA ALA A 373 -0.64 -8.45 -19.26
C ALA A 373 -1.46 -9.66 -19.75
N PRO A 374 -1.78 -9.75 -21.07
CA PRO A 374 -2.28 -10.99 -21.66
C PRO A 374 -1.34 -12.17 -21.37
N GLY A 375 -1.89 -13.35 -21.13
CA GLY A 375 -1.12 -14.54 -20.75
C GLY A 375 -0.81 -14.64 -19.26
N HIS A 376 -0.95 -13.56 -18.49
CA HIS A 376 -0.81 -13.56 -17.03
C HIS A 376 -2.10 -14.04 -16.33
N ARG A 377 -2.02 -14.30 -15.04
CA ARG A 377 -3.15 -14.75 -14.21
C ARG A 377 -3.20 -13.94 -12.93
N LEU A 378 -4.39 -13.70 -12.41
CA LEU A 378 -4.57 -13.13 -11.09
C LEU A 378 -4.36 -14.21 -10.03
N HIS A 379 -3.73 -13.83 -8.94
CA HIS A 379 -3.47 -14.70 -7.80
C HIS A 379 -3.92 -14.01 -6.51
N LEU A 380 -4.69 -14.73 -5.70
CA LEU A 380 -5.06 -14.28 -4.36
C LEU A 380 -4.57 -15.30 -3.35
N GLN A 381 -3.77 -14.85 -2.38
CA GLN A 381 -3.38 -15.66 -1.23
C GLN A 381 -3.80 -15.00 0.07
N LEU A 382 -4.29 -15.79 1.02
CA LEU A 382 -4.69 -15.34 2.35
C LEU A 382 -3.81 -16.00 3.40
N LEU A 383 -3.21 -15.14 4.22
CA LEU A 383 -2.29 -15.54 5.30
C LEU A 383 -2.88 -15.09 6.65
N GLY A 384 -2.51 -15.78 7.73
CA GLY A 384 -2.83 -15.38 9.10
C GLY A 384 -1.83 -14.39 9.70
N SER A 385 -0.71 -14.12 9.02
CA SER A 385 0.33 -13.19 9.43
C SER A 385 1.10 -12.65 8.24
N ALA A 386 1.82 -11.55 8.42
CA ALA A 386 2.68 -10.93 7.42
C ALA A 386 3.93 -10.32 8.06
N PHE A 387 4.69 -11.12 8.80
CA PHE A 387 5.95 -10.64 9.36
C PHE A 387 7.00 -10.46 8.24
N PRO A 388 7.78 -9.38 8.22
CA PRO A 388 7.95 -8.36 9.26
C PRO A 388 7.06 -7.11 9.11
N ILE A 389 6.06 -7.10 8.26
CA ILE A 389 5.16 -5.95 8.14
C ILE A 389 4.36 -5.78 9.43
N THR A 390 3.67 -6.83 9.86
CA THR A 390 2.93 -6.84 11.11
C THR A 390 3.41 -7.94 12.05
N TRP A 391 3.23 -7.72 13.36
CA TRP A 391 3.38 -8.77 14.34
C TRP A 391 2.32 -9.85 14.12
N PRO A 392 2.71 -11.14 14.08
CA PRO A 392 1.77 -12.23 14.18
C PRO A 392 0.97 -12.11 15.50
N LEU A 393 -0.29 -12.54 15.49
CA LEU A 393 -0.99 -12.74 16.74
C LEU A 393 -0.30 -13.84 17.56
N ALA A 394 -0.29 -13.69 18.87
CA ALA A 394 0.39 -14.64 19.77
C ALA A 394 -0.32 -16.01 19.81
N THR A 395 -1.61 -16.04 19.49
CA THR A 395 -2.45 -17.23 19.55
C THR A 395 -2.43 -17.98 18.23
N ALA A 396 -2.31 -19.29 18.28
CA ALA A 396 -2.57 -20.13 17.13
C ALA A 396 -4.06 -20.09 16.80
N PHE A 397 -4.40 -19.99 15.51
CA PHE A 397 -5.78 -20.04 15.02
C PHE A 397 -5.87 -20.65 13.64
N ALA A 398 -7.06 -21.11 13.29
CA ALA A 398 -7.45 -21.48 11.95
C ALA A 398 -8.81 -20.87 11.59
N LEU A 399 -8.91 -20.34 10.38
CA LEU A 399 -10.13 -19.74 9.83
C LEU A 399 -10.50 -20.53 8.58
N THR A 400 -11.59 -21.29 8.64
CA THR A 400 -12.12 -22.02 7.48
C THR A 400 -12.91 -21.07 6.59
N CYS A 401 -12.51 -20.98 5.32
CA CYS A 401 -13.17 -20.14 4.32
C CYS A 401 -14.36 -20.90 3.70
N SER A 402 -15.54 -20.28 3.66
CA SER A 402 -16.63 -20.77 2.83
C SER A 402 -16.42 -20.32 1.40
N GLU A 403 -16.37 -21.29 0.49
CA GLU A 403 -16.17 -21.06 -0.95
C GLU A 403 -17.53 -21.16 -1.68
N ASP A 404 -18.49 -20.44 -1.15
CA ASP A 404 -19.81 -20.28 -1.75
C ASP A 404 -19.81 -19.11 -2.76
N SER A 405 -20.94 -18.89 -3.42
CA SER A 405 -21.10 -17.81 -4.41
C SER A 405 -20.89 -16.40 -3.84
N GLY A 406 -20.71 -16.24 -2.54
CA GLY A 406 -20.44 -14.97 -1.86
C GLY A 406 -18.96 -14.66 -1.68
N ALA A 407 -18.07 -15.66 -1.82
CA ALA A 407 -16.63 -15.45 -1.69
C ALA A 407 -16.06 -14.84 -2.98
N MET A 408 -15.56 -13.61 -2.92
CA MET A 408 -15.09 -12.90 -4.11
C MET A 408 -14.10 -11.79 -3.78
N LEU A 409 -13.25 -11.47 -4.77
CA LEU A 409 -12.44 -10.26 -4.82
C LEU A 409 -13.07 -9.30 -5.83
N MET A 410 -13.57 -8.17 -5.36
CA MET A 410 -14.12 -7.10 -6.20
C MET A 410 -12.96 -6.25 -6.73
N LEU A 411 -12.69 -6.31 -8.02
CA LEU A 411 -11.62 -5.56 -8.68
C LEU A 411 -12.14 -4.20 -9.17
N PRO A 412 -11.43 -3.10 -8.92
CA PRO A 412 -11.76 -1.78 -9.48
C PRO A 412 -11.23 -1.68 -10.91
N GLN A 413 -11.96 -2.24 -11.86
CA GLN A 413 -11.55 -2.28 -13.28
C GLN A 413 -11.74 -0.93 -13.94
N ILE A 414 -10.73 -0.48 -14.68
CA ILE A 414 -10.81 0.62 -15.65
C ILE A 414 -10.59 0.10 -17.06
N GLN A 415 -10.95 0.92 -18.06
CA GLN A 415 -10.81 0.54 -19.48
C GLN A 415 -9.70 1.39 -20.12
N ARG A 416 -8.98 0.80 -21.08
CA ARG A 416 -8.07 1.54 -21.96
C ARG A 416 -8.88 2.25 -23.04
N ASP A 417 -9.70 3.21 -22.61
CA ASP A 417 -10.57 4.01 -23.47
C ASP A 417 -9.85 5.23 -24.11
N ALA A 418 -10.60 6.09 -24.78
CA ALA A 418 -10.08 7.30 -25.40
C ALA A 418 -9.56 8.29 -24.33
N ALA A 419 -10.19 8.35 -23.14
CA ALA A 419 -9.79 9.25 -22.07
C ALA A 419 -8.42 8.85 -21.50
N LEU A 420 -8.19 7.54 -21.23
CA LEU A 420 -6.91 7.04 -20.77
C LEU A 420 -5.79 7.29 -21.78
N ARG A 421 -6.04 7.03 -23.06
CA ARG A 421 -5.06 7.31 -24.13
C ARG A 421 -4.75 8.80 -24.27
N ALA A 422 -5.75 9.67 -24.18
CA ALA A 422 -5.55 11.11 -24.18
C ALA A 422 -4.75 11.56 -22.97
N GLY A 423 -5.01 11.00 -21.78
CA GLY A 423 -4.25 11.23 -20.56
C GLY A 423 -2.79 10.84 -20.69
N ALA A 424 -2.49 9.68 -21.27
CA ALA A 424 -1.12 9.27 -21.54
C ALA A 424 -0.40 10.23 -22.52
N ALA A 425 -1.08 10.66 -23.58
CA ALA A 425 -0.53 11.64 -24.52
C ALA A 425 -0.23 13.00 -23.84
N ARG A 426 -1.11 13.49 -22.96
CA ARG A 426 -0.88 14.72 -22.18
C ARG A 426 0.33 14.57 -21.24
N ALA A 427 0.46 13.44 -20.57
CA ALA A 427 1.58 13.19 -19.67
C ALA A 427 2.93 13.29 -20.39
N LEU A 428 3.02 12.85 -21.63
CA LEU A 428 4.25 12.97 -22.45
C LEU A 428 4.69 14.42 -22.67
N SER A 429 3.80 15.38 -22.61
CA SER A 429 4.12 16.81 -22.75
C SER A 429 4.42 17.49 -21.41
N ASN A 430 4.25 16.80 -20.30
CA ASN A 430 4.44 17.34 -18.96
C ASN A 430 5.90 17.68 -18.69
N PRO A 431 6.24 18.91 -18.29
CA PRO A 431 7.63 19.34 -18.08
C PRO A 431 8.29 18.63 -16.89
N TRP A 432 7.55 18.23 -15.85
CA TRP A 432 8.11 17.59 -14.67
C TRP A 432 8.50 16.12 -14.92
N LEU A 433 7.85 15.45 -15.87
CA LEU A 433 8.17 14.07 -16.23
C LEU A 433 9.36 13.96 -17.17
N ARG A 434 9.64 15.00 -17.96
CA ARG A 434 10.79 15.02 -18.90
C ARG A 434 12.15 15.11 -18.19
N HIS A 435 12.22 15.74 -17.04
CA HIS A 435 13.45 15.86 -16.26
C HIS A 435 13.89 14.52 -15.63
N ALA A 436 12.95 13.61 -15.43
CA ALA A 436 13.22 12.30 -14.85
C ALA A 436 13.94 11.32 -15.80
N ALA A 437 13.81 11.50 -17.12
CA ALA A 437 14.42 10.60 -18.11
C ALA A 437 15.97 10.64 -18.15
N GLY A 438 16.61 11.60 -17.48
CA GLY A 438 18.06 11.72 -17.36
C GLY A 438 18.65 11.28 -16.02
N ALA A 439 17.81 11.02 -15.03
CA ALA A 439 18.23 10.67 -13.68
C ALA A 439 17.97 9.20 -13.36
N ASN A 440 18.50 8.28 -14.16
CA ASN A 440 18.62 6.88 -13.74
C ASN A 440 19.63 6.84 -12.58
N ALA A 441 19.20 7.29 -11.41
CA ALA A 441 19.96 7.17 -10.19
C ALA A 441 20.10 5.68 -9.87
N ALA A 442 21.34 5.22 -9.73
CA ALA A 442 21.59 3.95 -9.07
C ALA A 442 20.82 3.94 -7.73
N PRO A 443 20.27 2.79 -7.30
CA PRO A 443 19.58 2.71 -6.02
C PRO A 443 20.45 3.36 -4.94
N PRO A 444 19.86 4.09 -3.99
CA PRO A 444 20.62 4.76 -2.93
C PRO A 444 21.68 3.81 -2.35
N ALA A 445 22.84 4.33 -2.02
CA ALA A 445 23.97 3.53 -1.49
C ALA A 445 23.54 2.66 -0.28
N SER A 446 22.56 3.12 0.50
CA SER A 446 21.88 2.35 1.56
C SER A 446 21.19 1.07 1.05
N LEU A 447 20.77 1.01 -0.21
CA LEU A 447 20.15 -0.16 -0.82
C LEU A 447 21.16 -1.00 -1.62
N ALA A 448 22.26 -0.40 -2.08
CA ALA A 448 23.30 -1.11 -2.85
C ALA A 448 23.99 -2.21 -2.01
N GLY A 449 24.17 -1.99 -0.70
CA GLY A 449 24.72 -2.97 0.22
C GLY A 449 23.83 -4.20 0.46
N LEU A 450 22.52 -4.07 0.24
CA LEU A 450 21.55 -5.17 0.45
C LEU A 450 21.43 -6.12 -0.76
N ARG A 451 22.04 -5.75 -1.92
CA ARG A 451 22.07 -6.62 -3.11
C ARG A 451 23.00 -7.83 -2.97
N ALA A 452 23.90 -7.81 -2.03
CA ALA A 452 25.03 -8.76 -1.99
C ALA A 452 24.77 -10.01 -1.15
N GLY A 453 23.54 -10.38 -0.81
CA GLY A 453 23.25 -11.72 -0.26
C GLY A 453 24.10 -12.15 0.95
N ALA A 454 24.73 -11.24 1.64
CA ALA A 454 25.57 -11.49 2.79
C ALA A 454 24.86 -11.02 4.07
N TYR A 455 23.93 -11.83 4.53
CA TYR A 455 23.79 -11.98 5.97
C TYR A 455 24.78 -13.08 6.38
N PRO A 456 25.60 -12.81 7.42
CA PRO A 456 26.42 -13.86 8.01
C PRO A 456 25.58 -14.98 8.62
#